data_0bcdda5d5e3310f3d8a6bc0f317a59cf
#
_entry.id   0bcdda5d5e3310f3d8a6bc0f317a59cf
#
_cell.length_a   1.000
_cell.length_b   1.000
_cell.length_c   1.000
_cell.angle_alpha   90.00
_cell.angle_beta   90.00
_cell.angle_gamma   90.00
#
_symmetry.space_group_name_H-M   'P 1'
#
loop_
_entity.id
_entity.type
_entity.pdbx_description
1 polymer ?
#
loop_
_entity_poly.entity_id
_entity_poly.type
_entity_poly.pdbx_seq_one_letter_code
_entity_poly.pdbx_strand_id
1 'polypeptide(L)'
;MTNNGKYKVAGIGIGRAGTGRVRAYDVHPLCEVVAVADSDRYNLDLATERFGVPGYIDATEMFDNHDIDIAVASLPVRANHSVVMSAVAGGVKVMVTEKPLTATLSDADEMVEACQVNGIEFASGLVSWNRLN
;
A
#
# COMPACT_ATOMS: atom_id res chain seq x y z
N MET A 1 14.13 -3.64 4.90
CA MET A 1 14.03 -5.12 4.95
C MET A 1 14.01 -5.58 6.40
N THR A 2 13.37 -6.71 6.66
CA THR A 2 13.45 -7.36 7.98
C THR A 2 14.85 -7.94 8.23
N ASN A 3 15.13 -8.33 9.49
CA ASN A 3 16.38 -9.00 9.84
C ASN A 3 16.59 -10.32 9.06
N ASN A 4 15.51 -10.93 8.54
CA ASN A 4 15.54 -12.15 7.73
C ASN A 4 15.71 -11.90 6.22
N GLY A 5 15.98 -10.66 5.81
CA GLY A 5 16.13 -10.28 4.41
C GLY A 5 14.82 -10.20 3.61
N LYS A 6 13.67 -10.14 4.28
CA LYS A 6 12.37 -9.97 3.63
C LYS A 6 12.01 -8.51 3.48
N TYR A 7 11.26 -8.17 2.42
CA TYR A 7 10.68 -6.85 2.25
C TYR A 7 9.51 -6.65 3.21
N LYS A 8 9.50 -5.52 3.91
CA LYS A 8 8.41 -5.12 4.79
C LYS A 8 7.27 -4.53 3.98
N VAL A 9 6.11 -5.14 4.06
CA VAL A 9 4.92 -4.76 3.29
C VAL A 9 3.85 -4.18 4.21
N ALA A 10 3.25 -3.07 3.81
CA ALA A 10 2.07 -2.53 4.46
C ALA A 10 0.89 -2.46 3.50
N GLY A 11 -0.29 -2.81 3.98
CA GLY A 11 -1.54 -2.71 3.25
C GLY A 11 -2.36 -1.50 3.67
N ILE A 12 -2.87 -0.74 2.70
CA ILE A 12 -3.73 0.42 2.94
C ILE A 12 -5.03 0.23 2.16
N GLY A 13 -6.16 0.30 2.87
CA GLY A 13 -7.45 -0.09 2.33
C GLY A 13 -7.59 -1.61 2.34
N ILE A 14 -8.06 -2.15 3.47
CA ILE A 14 -8.11 -3.59 3.75
C ILE A 14 -9.56 -4.08 3.71
N GLY A 15 -10.30 -3.64 2.72
CA GLY A 15 -11.58 -4.23 2.35
C GLY A 15 -11.37 -5.56 1.59
N ARG A 16 -12.39 -6.02 0.90
CA ARG A 16 -12.34 -7.31 0.20
C ARG A 16 -11.19 -7.40 -0.82
N ALA A 17 -11.03 -6.38 -1.66
CA ALA A 17 -9.99 -6.36 -2.70
C ALA A 17 -8.60 -6.18 -2.08
N GLY A 18 -8.46 -5.26 -1.14
CA GLY A 18 -7.20 -4.97 -0.46
C GLY A 18 -6.67 -6.15 0.33
N THR A 19 -7.53 -6.86 1.05
CA THR A 19 -7.17 -8.09 1.78
C THR A 19 -6.61 -9.15 0.84
N GLY A 20 -7.24 -9.37 -0.31
CA GLY A 20 -6.76 -10.33 -1.31
C GLY A 20 -5.38 -9.99 -1.85
N ARG A 21 -5.10 -8.71 -2.05
CA ARG A 21 -3.78 -8.24 -2.53
C ARG A 21 -2.71 -8.40 -1.47
N VAL A 22 -2.98 -7.94 -0.26
CA VAL A 22 -2.02 -8.06 0.86
C VAL A 22 -1.70 -9.52 1.15
N ARG A 23 -2.70 -10.40 1.05
CA ARG A 23 -2.50 -11.85 1.18
C ARG A 23 -1.50 -12.41 0.16
N ALA A 24 -1.47 -11.90 -1.05
CA ALA A 24 -0.50 -12.34 -2.06
C ALA A 24 0.95 -12.05 -1.62
N TYR A 25 1.18 -10.92 -0.96
CA TYR A 25 2.48 -10.62 -0.36
C TYR A 25 2.75 -11.44 0.90
N ASP A 26 1.74 -11.65 1.74
CA ASP A 26 1.87 -12.40 2.99
C ASP A 26 2.34 -13.85 2.77
N VAL A 27 1.91 -14.48 1.67
CA VAL A 27 2.35 -15.84 1.31
C VAL A 27 3.64 -15.86 0.49
N HIS A 28 4.17 -14.70 0.08
CA HIS A 28 5.37 -14.64 -0.74
C HIS A 28 6.64 -14.81 0.12
N PRO A 29 7.57 -15.69 -0.26
CA PRO A 29 8.71 -16.03 0.60
C PRO A 29 9.67 -14.86 0.87
N LEU A 30 9.67 -13.83 0.01
CA LEU A 30 10.53 -12.63 0.16
C LEU A 30 9.82 -11.46 0.83
N CYS A 31 8.57 -11.62 1.26
CA CYS A 31 7.77 -10.55 1.83
C CYS A 31 7.32 -10.89 3.25
N GLU A 32 7.08 -9.85 4.03
CA GLU A 32 6.47 -9.92 5.37
C GLU A 32 5.53 -8.74 5.54
N VAL A 33 4.26 -9.02 5.78
CA VAL A 33 3.28 -7.96 6.12
C VAL A 33 3.58 -7.49 7.53
N VAL A 34 3.79 -6.19 7.72
CA VAL A 34 4.20 -5.61 9.02
C VAL A 34 3.16 -4.67 9.63
N ALA A 35 2.26 -4.12 8.81
CA ALA A 35 1.21 -3.21 9.27
C ALA A 35 0.08 -3.12 8.24
N VAL A 36 -1.09 -2.73 8.69
CA VAL A 36 -2.26 -2.45 7.85
C VAL A 36 -2.96 -1.17 8.28
N ALA A 37 -3.60 -0.48 7.33
CA ALA A 37 -4.39 0.73 7.61
C ALA A 37 -5.72 0.68 6.86
N ASP A 38 -6.79 1.10 7.52
CA ASP A 38 -8.10 1.32 6.92
C ASP A 38 -8.90 2.30 7.78
N SER A 39 -9.59 3.24 7.16
CA SER A 39 -10.47 4.18 7.87
C SER A 39 -11.73 3.52 8.44
N ASP A 40 -12.12 2.38 7.90
CA ASP A 40 -13.23 1.56 8.42
C ASP A 40 -12.73 0.61 9.52
N ARG A 41 -13.21 0.82 10.74
CA ARG A 41 -12.81 0.03 11.90
C ARG A 41 -13.12 -1.46 11.74
N TYR A 42 -14.23 -1.81 11.14
CA TYR A 42 -14.59 -3.21 10.93
C TYR A 42 -13.60 -3.92 10.00
N ASN A 43 -13.27 -3.31 8.87
CA ASN A 43 -12.26 -3.85 7.96
C ASN A 43 -10.90 -3.97 8.65
N LEU A 44 -10.52 -2.95 9.43
CA LEU A 44 -9.25 -2.91 10.13
C LEU A 44 -9.14 -4.03 11.15
N ASP A 45 -10.16 -4.25 11.97
CA ASP A 45 -10.17 -5.30 13.00
C ASP A 45 -10.06 -6.69 12.37
N LEU A 46 -10.76 -6.94 11.26
CA LEU A 46 -10.64 -8.21 10.53
C LEU A 46 -9.22 -8.42 9.96
N ALA A 47 -8.61 -7.36 9.45
CA ALA A 47 -7.28 -7.45 8.86
C ALA A 47 -6.19 -7.64 9.92
N THR A 48 -6.26 -6.95 11.05
CA THR A 48 -5.32 -7.13 12.16
C THR A 48 -5.38 -8.55 12.73
N GLU A 49 -6.57 -9.12 12.85
CA GLU A 49 -6.74 -10.50 13.27
C GLU A 49 -6.17 -11.48 12.23
N ARG A 50 -6.47 -11.25 10.94
CA ARG A 50 -6.03 -12.13 9.84
C ARG A 50 -4.52 -12.18 9.69
N PHE A 51 -3.87 -11.03 9.70
CA PHE A 51 -2.42 -10.90 9.44
C PHE A 51 -1.58 -10.90 10.70
N GLY A 52 -2.19 -10.74 11.88
CA GLY A 52 -1.46 -10.69 13.15
C GLY A 52 -0.52 -9.50 13.27
N VAL A 53 -0.90 -8.34 12.72
CA VAL A 53 -0.06 -7.13 12.67
C VAL A 53 -0.78 -5.92 13.24
N PRO A 54 -0.05 -4.85 13.61
CA PRO A 54 -0.67 -3.59 14.03
C PRO A 54 -1.56 -2.97 12.96
N GLY A 55 -2.66 -2.37 13.37
CA GLY A 55 -3.61 -1.68 12.51
C GLY A 55 -3.73 -0.20 12.85
N TYR A 56 -3.93 0.60 11.81
CA TYR A 56 -4.03 2.06 11.91
C TYR A 56 -5.26 2.58 11.17
N ILE A 57 -5.96 3.53 11.77
CA ILE A 57 -7.06 4.24 11.10
C ILE A 57 -6.52 5.21 10.04
N ASP A 58 -5.36 5.80 10.31
CA ASP A 58 -4.67 6.73 9.43
C ASP A 58 -3.37 6.12 8.89
N ALA A 59 -3.22 6.07 7.58
CA ALA A 59 -2.01 5.57 6.93
C ALA A 59 -0.77 6.41 7.27
N THR A 60 -0.91 7.71 7.50
CA THR A 60 0.21 8.57 7.89
C THR A 60 0.80 8.12 9.22
N GLU A 61 -0.05 7.85 10.20
CA GLU A 61 0.37 7.31 11.49
C GLU A 61 1.09 5.96 11.34
N MET A 62 0.61 5.11 10.44
CA MET A 62 1.28 3.85 10.13
C MET A 62 2.69 4.07 9.59
N PHE A 63 2.87 4.99 8.64
CA PHE A 63 4.19 5.31 8.06
C PHE A 63 5.13 5.94 9.10
N ASP A 64 4.61 6.72 10.05
CA ASP A 64 5.41 7.31 11.13
C ASP A 64 5.94 6.26 12.11
N ASN A 65 5.23 5.15 12.26
CA ASN A 65 5.56 4.10 13.23
C ASN A 65 6.29 2.88 12.63
N HIS A 66 6.36 2.77 11.31
CA HIS A 66 6.97 1.63 10.63
C HIS A 66 7.87 2.05 9.49
N ASP A 67 9.02 1.39 9.40
CA ASP A 67 9.87 1.41 8.21
C ASP A 67 9.32 0.41 7.20
N ILE A 68 8.74 0.89 6.11
CA ILE A 68 8.02 0.09 5.11
C ILE A 68 8.76 0.13 3.77
N ASP A 69 9.05 -1.05 3.22
CA ASP A 69 9.66 -1.18 1.90
C ASP A 69 8.60 -1.05 0.79
N ILE A 70 7.46 -1.74 0.93
CA ILE A 70 6.41 -1.82 -0.09
C ILE A 70 5.07 -1.40 0.51
N ALA A 71 4.48 -0.35 -0.01
CA ALA A 71 3.11 0.06 0.33
C ALA A 71 2.14 -0.36 -0.76
N VAL A 72 1.07 -1.06 -0.38
CA VAL A 72 0.04 -1.59 -1.28
C VAL A 72 -1.30 -0.94 -0.94
N ALA A 73 -1.78 -0.06 -1.80
CA ALA A 73 -3.03 0.67 -1.60
C ALA A 73 -4.16 0.14 -2.47
N SER A 74 -5.31 -0.14 -1.86
CA SER A 74 -6.55 -0.54 -2.52
C SER A 74 -7.69 0.34 -2.01
N LEU A 75 -7.75 1.56 -2.53
CA LEU A 75 -8.56 2.66 -2.02
C LEU A 75 -9.54 3.18 -3.07
N PRO A 76 -10.62 3.86 -2.65
CA PRO A 76 -11.38 4.71 -3.55
C PRO A 76 -10.46 5.73 -4.23
N VAL A 77 -10.71 6.01 -5.50
CA VAL A 77 -9.84 6.86 -6.35
C VAL A 77 -9.46 8.21 -5.70
N ARG A 78 -10.37 8.82 -4.96
CA ARG A 78 -10.16 10.12 -4.30
C ARG A 78 -9.14 10.08 -3.15
N ALA A 79 -8.89 8.91 -2.58
CA ALA A 79 -7.95 8.74 -1.48
C ALA A 79 -6.52 8.42 -1.97
N ASN A 80 -6.34 8.04 -3.22
CA ASN A 80 -5.03 7.60 -3.72
C ASN A 80 -3.96 8.69 -3.63
N HIS A 81 -4.27 9.91 -4.04
CA HIS A 81 -3.28 11.00 -4.04
C HIS A 81 -2.69 11.22 -2.63
N SER A 82 -3.54 11.46 -1.63
CA SER A 82 -3.08 11.74 -0.26
C SER A 82 -2.28 10.58 0.33
N VAL A 83 -2.69 9.34 0.07
CA VAL A 83 -1.99 8.15 0.58
C VAL A 83 -0.64 7.95 -0.11
N VAL A 84 -0.56 8.16 -1.42
CA VAL A 84 0.73 8.11 -2.14
C VAL A 84 1.68 9.18 -1.62
N MET A 85 1.22 10.41 -1.40
CA MET A 85 2.05 11.48 -0.85
C MET A 85 2.53 11.15 0.58
N SER A 86 1.68 10.54 1.42
CA SER A 86 2.09 10.05 2.75
C SER A 86 3.12 8.92 2.66
N ALA A 87 2.99 8.01 1.71
CA ALA A 87 3.96 6.94 1.48
C ALA A 87 5.32 7.50 1.02
N VAL A 88 5.31 8.50 0.15
CA VAL A 88 6.53 9.21 -0.29
C VAL A 88 7.22 9.85 0.92
N ALA A 89 6.49 10.58 1.76
CA ALA A 89 7.01 11.18 2.98
C ALA A 89 7.54 10.12 3.96
N GLY A 90 6.91 8.96 4.01
CA GLY A 90 7.31 7.82 4.84
C GLY A 90 8.53 7.05 4.30
N GLY A 91 9.04 7.39 3.12
CA GLY A 91 10.28 6.83 2.57
C GLY A 91 10.15 5.39 2.07
N VAL A 92 8.98 4.97 1.58
CA VAL A 92 8.81 3.66 0.96
C VAL A 92 9.68 3.52 -0.28
N LYS A 93 10.04 2.28 -0.64
CA LYS A 93 10.82 1.99 -1.85
C LYS A 93 9.92 1.68 -3.05
N VAL A 94 8.78 1.07 -2.78
CA VAL A 94 7.81 0.68 -3.79
C VAL A 94 6.41 1.10 -3.35
N MET A 95 5.67 1.76 -4.25
CA MET A 95 4.26 2.11 -4.06
C MET A 95 3.41 1.42 -5.12
N VAL A 96 2.44 0.64 -4.69
CA VAL A 96 1.50 -0.05 -5.57
C VAL A 96 0.09 0.46 -5.32
N THR A 97 -0.58 0.91 -6.36
CA THR A 97 -1.96 1.40 -6.28
C THR A 97 -2.90 0.57 -7.16
N GLU A 98 -4.20 0.77 -6.94
CA GLU A 98 -5.26 0.21 -7.77
C GLU A 98 -5.64 1.19 -8.89
N LYS A 99 -6.25 0.66 -9.92
CA LYS A 99 -6.93 1.46 -10.95
C LYS A 99 -8.31 1.94 -10.43
N PRO A 100 -8.83 3.06 -10.92
CA PRO A 100 -8.12 4.12 -11.65
C PRO A 100 -7.14 4.84 -10.73
N LEU A 101 -6.06 5.38 -11.31
CA LEU A 101 -4.97 5.96 -10.52
C LEU A 101 -5.43 7.16 -9.69
N THR A 102 -6.05 8.13 -10.34
CA THR A 102 -6.61 9.34 -9.72
C THR A 102 -7.86 9.83 -10.45
N ALA A 103 -8.52 10.82 -9.85
CA ALA A 103 -9.65 11.50 -10.47
C ALA A 103 -9.23 12.62 -11.45
N THR A 104 -8.01 13.16 -11.34
CA THR A 104 -7.49 14.25 -12.16
C THR A 104 -6.09 13.98 -12.69
N LEU A 105 -5.74 14.55 -13.84
CA LEU A 105 -4.37 14.46 -14.38
C LEU A 105 -3.36 15.21 -13.49
N SER A 106 -3.77 16.32 -12.88
CA SER A 106 -2.92 17.08 -11.97
C SER A 106 -2.45 16.22 -10.79
N ASP A 107 -3.36 15.48 -10.16
CA ASP A 107 -3.02 14.57 -9.07
C ASP A 107 -2.10 13.44 -9.56
N ALA A 108 -2.36 12.90 -10.75
CA ALA A 108 -1.52 11.86 -11.34
C ALA A 108 -0.09 12.37 -11.58
N ASP A 109 0.06 13.56 -12.14
CA ASP A 109 1.36 14.18 -12.38
C ASP A 109 2.14 14.40 -11.08
N GLU A 110 1.48 14.93 -10.04
CA GLU A 110 2.09 15.12 -8.72
C GLU A 110 2.56 13.79 -8.10
N MET A 111 1.74 12.75 -8.18
CA MET A 111 2.08 11.43 -7.63
C MET A 111 3.29 10.82 -8.34
N VAL A 112 3.30 10.86 -9.67
CA VAL A 112 4.38 10.31 -10.49
C VAL A 112 5.66 11.09 -10.24
N GLU A 113 5.61 12.43 -10.26
CA GLU A 113 6.76 13.29 -10.00
C GLU A 113 7.33 13.06 -8.59
N ALA A 114 6.48 13.03 -7.58
CA ALA A 114 6.92 12.78 -6.20
C ALA A 114 7.64 11.44 -6.05
N CYS A 115 7.13 10.38 -6.67
CA CYS A 115 7.77 9.08 -6.67
C CYS A 115 9.11 9.11 -7.42
N GLN A 116 9.17 9.71 -8.59
CA GLN A 116 10.40 9.82 -9.40
C GLN A 116 11.50 10.58 -8.67
N VAL A 117 11.19 11.75 -8.12
CA VAL A 117 12.15 12.61 -7.39
C VAL A 117 12.71 11.88 -6.16
N ASN A 118 11.92 11.04 -5.52
CA ASN A 118 12.32 10.29 -4.32
C ASN A 118 12.86 8.88 -4.62
N GLY A 119 13.01 8.50 -5.89
CA GLY A 119 13.53 7.19 -6.28
C GLY A 119 12.62 6.03 -5.92
N ILE A 120 11.30 6.25 -5.88
CA ILE A 120 10.29 5.25 -5.53
C ILE A 120 9.79 4.58 -6.80
N GLU A 121 9.83 3.25 -6.83
CA GLU A 121 9.17 2.47 -7.88
C GLU A 121 7.66 2.56 -7.71
N PHE A 122 6.96 3.04 -8.74
CA PHE A 122 5.53 3.27 -8.71
C PHE A 122 4.78 2.41 -9.72
N ALA A 123 3.86 1.58 -9.24
CA ALA A 123 3.05 0.70 -10.07
C ALA A 123 1.56 0.89 -9.82
N SER A 124 0.76 0.88 -10.87
CA SER A 124 -0.69 0.84 -10.80
C SER A 124 -1.19 -0.46 -11.43
N GLY A 125 -1.96 -1.25 -10.67
CA GLY A 125 -2.33 -2.60 -11.06
C GLY A 125 -3.60 -2.71 -11.89
N LEU A 126 -3.51 -3.39 -13.05
CA LEU A 126 -4.65 -3.93 -13.78
C LEU A 126 -4.64 -5.46 -13.63
N VAL A 127 -5.61 -5.98 -12.88
CA VAL A 127 -5.71 -7.43 -12.63
C VAL A 127 -5.86 -8.24 -13.93
N SER A 128 -6.53 -7.67 -14.93
CA SER A 128 -6.72 -8.31 -16.24
C SER A 128 -5.42 -8.47 -17.05
N TRP A 129 -4.44 -7.58 -16.86
CA TRP A 129 -3.15 -7.65 -17.54
C TRP A 129 -2.37 -8.92 -17.16
N ASN A 130 -2.42 -9.28 -15.89
CA ASN A 130 -1.70 -10.44 -15.36
C ASN A 130 -2.39 -11.78 -15.62
N ARG A 131 -3.63 -11.77 -16.12
CA ARG A 131 -4.37 -13.00 -16.47
C ARG A 131 -4.17 -13.48 -17.93
N LEU A 132 -3.53 -12.64 -18.75
CA LEU A 132 -3.29 -12.92 -20.17
C LEU A 132 -1.91 -13.53 -20.44
N ASN A 133 -1.12 -13.66 -19.41
CA ASN A 133 0.20 -14.28 -19.40
C ASN A 133 0.16 -15.50 -18.46
#